data_93d5783be8b0736ea9a22c0246a768a9
#
_entry.id   93d5783be8b0736ea9a22c0246a768a9
#
_cell.length_a   1.000
_cell.length_b   1.000
_cell.length_c   1.000
_cell.angle_alpha   90.00
_cell.angle_beta   90.00
_cell.angle_gamma   90.00
#
_symmetry.space_group_name_H-M   'P 1'
#
loop_
_entity.id
_entity.type
_entity.pdbx_description
1 polymer ?
#
loop_
_entity_poly.entity_id
_entity_poly.type
_entity_poly.pdbx_seq_one_letter_code
_entity_poly.pdbx_strand_id
1 'polypeptide(L)'
;MHDFTRRTVLKGGTALTAAAALTGPALLEYAKAWAQAAPWQAEKGAKLTVMRWKRFVPAEDDAFNAMVAAFGKATGTEMNVFSESFEDVQPKASVAANTGSGLDMAWGLHTLPQLFPTKVLKMNDVADYLGKKYGGWTSAAEKTCKQGNDWLGIPVATIGGYLTYRKSAVDKAGFSKGVPADFPAYLELCKALKANNTPAGFALGHATGDANAWVHNILWGHNAYTVDASDKVIINSPETMKALEYAKALSDTFIPGVASWNDSSNNKAFLSGELYLTSNGISIYVAAKDDPTKKDLAEDTYHALWPVGPAGKPTELQLAVPILAFNFTKYPNACKAFTAFMLEKENFDPWLSGARGYLTHTLKAYDAAAVWKADPKNEVFSHASERALPASGIGTPGEKAATAIADFIVVDMFANYCTGAKDGKTAMAEAERQLKRIYR
;
A
#
# COMPACT_ATOMS: atom_id res chain seq x y z
N MET A 1 15.77 36.85 4.85
CA MET A 1 14.32 36.73 4.57
C MET A 1 14.16 36.65 3.06
N HIS A 2 13.86 35.47 2.51
CA HIS A 2 13.53 35.36 1.08
C HIS A 2 12.02 35.59 0.94
N ASP A 3 11.67 36.62 0.21
CA ASP A 3 10.29 36.98 -0.12
C ASP A 3 9.69 35.89 -1.01
N PHE A 4 8.76 35.10 -0.47
CA PHE A 4 7.95 34.14 -1.23
C PHE A 4 6.84 34.90 -1.95
N THR A 5 7.13 35.43 -3.14
CA THR A 5 6.13 36.07 -3.98
C THR A 5 5.34 35.05 -4.82
N ARG A 6 4.12 35.43 -5.31
CA ARG A 6 3.30 34.61 -6.24
C ARG A 6 4.12 34.00 -7.41
N ARG A 7 5.17 34.69 -7.87
CA ARG A 7 6.07 34.22 -8.94
C ARG A 7 6.97 33.06 -8.49
N THR A 8 7.35 32.99 -7.22
CA THR A 8 8.26 31.95 -6.69
C THR A 8 7.50 30.63 -6.53
N VAL A 9 6.23 30.67 -6.10
CA VAL A 9 5.35 29.49 -5.98
C VAL A 9 5.03 28.88 -7.36
N LEU A 10 4.89 29.70 -8.39
CA LEU A 10 4.54 29.25 -9.75
C LEU A 10 5.76 28.85 -10.61
N LYS A 11 6.99 29.21 -10.22
CA LYS A 11 8.22 28.91 -10.96
C LYS A 11 9.03 27.74 -10.44
N GLY A 12 8.60 27.04 -9.39
CA GLY A 12 9.30 25.91 -8.78
C GLY A 12 9.40 24.64 -9.64
N GLY A 13 9.28 24.75 -10.94
CA GLY A 13 9.27 23.63 -11.88
C GLY A 13 10.62 23.22 -12.49
N THR A 14 11.77 23.83 -12.11
CA THR A 14 13.07 23.44 -12.67
C THR A 14 14.21 23.93 -11.80
N ALA A 15 14.55 23.19 -10.76
CA ALA A 15 15.93 23.05 -10.24
C ALA A 15 15.96 21.91 -9.21
N LEU A 16 16.57 20.80 -9.55
CA LEU A 16 16.94 19.71 -8.63
C LEU A 16 18.08 20.19 -7.71
N THR A 17 17.75 20.99 -6.72
CA THR A 17 18.58 21.15 -5.51
C THR A 17 17.83 20.44 -4.39
N ALA A 18 18.53 19.62 -3.61
CA ALA A 18 18.00 19.00 -2.39
C ALA A 18 17.38 20.11 -1.53
N ALA A 19 16.08 20.33 -1.64
CA ALA A 19 15.36 21.30 -0.85
C ALA A 19 15.35 20.76 0.58
N ALA A 20 15.94 21.51 1.51
CA ALA A 20 15.76 21.24 2.93
C ALA A 20 14.25 21.25 3.22
N ALA A 21 13.75 20.21 3.91
CA ALA A 21 12.35 20.10 4.26
C ALA A 21 11.89 21.39 4.97
N LEU A 22 10.80 21.97 4.50
CA LEU A 22 10.19 23.13 5.16
C LEU A 22 9.65 22.67 6.52
N THR A 23 10.00 23.35 7.60
CA THR A 23 9.52 23.05 8.96
C THR A 23 9.01 24.30 9.63
N GLY A 24 8.11 24.13 10.58
CA GLY A 24 7.64 25.20 11.45
C GLY A 24 7.13 26.44 10.69
N PRO A 25 7.72 27.63 10.95
CA PRO A 25 7.25 28.90 10.33
C PRO A 25 7.37 28.91 8.80
N ALA A 26 8.40 28.29 8.22
CA ALA A 26 8.58 28.27 6.75
C ALA A 26 7.50 27.43 6.06
N LEU A 27 7.12 26.30 6.63
CA LEU A 27 6.01 25.49 6.14
C LEU A 27 4.68 26.23 6.22
N LEU A 28 4.44 26.98 7.29
CA LEU A 28 3.21 27.77 7.43
C LEU A 28 3.14 28.90 6.37
N GLU A 29 4.24 29.61 6.13
CA GLU A 29 4.25 30.67 5.10
C GLU A 29 4.05 30.09 3.70
N TYR A 30 4.66 28.94 3.39
CA TYR A 30 4.37 28.21 2.16
C TYR A 30 2.88 27.82 2.08
N ALA A 31 2.30 27.25 3.14
CA ALA A 31 0.90 26.85 3.16
C ALA A 31 -0.06 28.03 2.93
N LYS A 32 0.22 29.21 3.52
CA LYS A 32 -0.56 30.43 3.30
C LYS A 32 -0.49 30.90 1.84
N ALA A 33 0.71 30.94 1.26
CA ALA A 33 0.90 31.32 -0.13
C ALA A 33 0.19 30.32 -1.08
N TRP A 34 0.31 29.03 -0.81
CA TRP A 34 -0.37 27.99 -1.56
C TRP A 34 -1.90 28.13 -1.45
N ALA A 35 -2.45 28.28 -0.25
CA ALA A 35 -3.89 28.42 -0.02
C ALA A 35 -4.52 29.61 -0.79
N GLN A 36 -3.78 30.70 -0.94
CA GLN A 36 -4.23 31.86 -1.74
C GLN A 36 -4.25 31.57 -3.26
N ALA A 37 -3.37 30.70 -3.73
CA ALA A 37 -3.20 30.37 -5.15
C ALA A 37 -3.93 29.09 -5.58
N ALA A 38 -4.37 28.27 -4.64
CA ALA A 38 -4.99 26.98 -4.89
C ALA A 38 -6.31 27.11 -5.67
N PRO A 39 -6.61 26.18 -6.57
CA PRO A 39 -7.87 26.19 -7.33
C PRO A 39 -9.11 26.01 -6.43
N TRP A 40 -8.93 25.37 -5.27
CA TRP A 40 -10.00 25.09 -4.32
C TRP A 40 -9.81 25.95 -3.06
N GLN A 41 -10.78 26.80 -2.79
CA GLN A 41 -10.81 27.57 -1.54
C GLN A 41 -11.65 26.83 -0.52
N ALA A 42 -11.05 26.50 0.65
CA ALA A 42 -11.78 25.85 1.74
C ALA A 42 -13.02 26.68 2.14
N GLU A 43 -14.12 26.01 2.42
CA GLU A 43 -15.33 26.65 2.89
C GLU A 43 -15.06 27.35 4.23
N LYS A 44 -15.68 28.51 4.41
CA LYS A 44 -15.55 29.28 5.66
C LYS A 44 -16.02 28.46 6.87
N GLY A 45 -15.14 28.27 7.83
CA GLY A 45 -15.43 27.48 9.02
C GLY A 45 -15.45 25.97 8.78
N ALA A 46 -14.75 25.52 7.74
CA ALA A 46 -14.62 24.10 7.44
C ALA A 46 -14.04 23.30 8.60
N LYS A 47 -14.63 22.11 8.83
CA LYS A 47 -14.19 21.14 9.83
C LYS A 47 -14.08 19.80 9.17
N LEU A 48 -12.86 19.28 8.98
CA LEU A 48 -12.62 18.01 8.33
C LEU A 48 -12.33 16.91 9.34
N THR A 49 -13.09 15.84 9.29
CA THR A 49 -12.83 14.60 10.02
C THR A 49 -12.19 13.61 9.06
N VAL A 50 -10.90 13.32 9.29
CA VAL A 50 -10.05 12.49 8.41
C VAL A 50 -9.60 11.27 9.19
N MET A 51 -9.98 10.08 8.72
CA MET A 51 -9.52 8.80 9.25
C MET A 51 -8.36 8.28 8.41
N ARG A 52 -7.29 7.80 9.08
CA ARG A 52 -6.17 7.09 8.46
C ARG A 52 -5.79 5.87 9.30
N TRP A 53 -4.95 4.96 8.81
CA TRP A 53 -4.40 3.90 9.65
C TRP A 53 -3.21 4.39 10.47
N LYS A 54 -2.97 3.76 11.61
CA LYS A 54 -1.80 3.97 12.46
C LYS A 54 -0.55 3.52 11.71
N ARG A 55 0.43 4.39 11.56
CA ARG A 55 1.63 4.14 10.77
C ARG A 55 2.60 3.21 11.48
N PHE A 56 3.32 2.43 10.65
CA PHE A 56 4.40 1.56 11.12
C PHE A 56 5.77 2.27 11.18
N VAL A 57 5.88 3.46 10.57
CA VAL A 57 7.09 4.30 10.57
C VAL A 57 6.75 5.63 11.24
N PRO A 58 7.14 5.86 12.53
CA PRO A 58 6.72 7.03 13.29
C PRO A 58 7.09 8.39 12.67
N ALA A 59 8.26 8.50 12.04
CA ALA A 59 8.70 9.75 11.41
C ALA A 59 7.79 10.22 10.27
N GLU A 60 7.00 9.33 9.67
CA GLU A 60 5.96 9.69 8.70
C GLU A 60 4.82 10.45 9.36
N ASP A 61 4.42 10.06 10.58
CA ASP A 61 3.38 10.75 11.34
C ASP A 61 3.79 12.18 11.68
N ASP A 62 5.04 12.42 12.03
CA ASP A 62 5.54 13.77 12.37
C ASP A 62 5.46 14.71 11.14
N ALA A 63 5.90 14.24 9.98
CA ALA A 63 5.82 15.01 8.74
C ALA A 63 4.36 15.28 8.34
N PHE A 64 3.49 14.28 8.45
CA PHE A 64 2.07 14.42 8.17
C PHE A 64 1.37 15.38 9.13
N ASN A 65 1.61 15.28 10.44
CA ASN A 65 1.01 16.15 11.43
C ASN A 65 1.44 17.62 11.26
N ALA A 66 2.70 17.86 10.89
CA ALA A 66 3.19 19.20 10.56
C ALA A 66 2.44 19.79 9.34
N MET A 67 2.24 18.99 8.30
CA MET A 67 1.47 19.35 7.11
C MET A 67 0.00 19.66 7.42
N VAL A 68 -0.66 18.82 8.22
CA VAL A 68 -2.05 19.02 8.69
C VAL A 68 -2.18 20.34 9.46
N ALA A 69 -1.26 20.59 10.39
CA ALA A 69 -1.27 21.82 11.20
C ALA A 69 -1.04 23.07 10.33
N ALA A 70 -0.15 23.01 9.34
CA ALA A 70 0.12 24.11 8.42
C ALA A 70 -1.10 24.41 7.52
N PHE A 71 -1.73 23.36 6.97
CA PHE A 71 -2.95 23.49 6.17
C PHE A 71 -4.09 24.13 6.99
N GLY A 72 -4.38 23.59 8.16
CA GLY A 72 -5.44 24.09 9.03
C GLY A 72 -5.26 25.58 9.37
N LYS A 73 -4.04 25.98 9.75
CA LYS A 73 -3.72 27.38 10.05
C LYS A 73 -3.79 28.29 8.83
N ALA A 74 -3.39 27.81 7.65
CA ALA A 74 -3.37 28.60 6.43
C ALA A 74 -4.76 28.84 5.84
N THR A 75 -5.66 27.85 5.96
CA THR A 75 -7.00 27.87 5.35
C THR A 75 -8.11 28.22 6.36
N GLY A 76 -7.82 28.20 7.66
CA GLY A 76 -8.82 28.32 8.72
C GLY A 76 -9.68 27.06 8.89
N THR A 77 -9.24 25.92 8.34
CA THR A 77 -9.92 24.63 8.46
C THR A 77 -9.58 23.97 9.80
N GLU A 78 -10.58 23.58 10.57
CA GLU A 78 -10.41 22.72 11.74
C GLU A 78 -10.16 21.28 11.28
N MET A 79 -8.98 20.75 11.60
CA MET A 79 -8.57 19.41 11.17
C MET A 79 -8.67 18.43 12.33
N ASN A 80 -9.62 17.49 12.27
CA ASN A 80 -9.77 16.36 13.19
C ASN A 80 -9.25 15.10 12.51
N VAL A 81 -7.97 14.78 12.71
CA VAL A 81 -7.33 13.59 12.15
C VAL A 81 -7.15 12.53 13.23
N PHE A 82 -7.57 11.30 12.97
CA PHE A 82 -7.37 10.19 13.88
C PHE A 82 -6.94 8.93 13.15
N SER A 83 -6.29 8.03 13.87
CA SER A 83 -5.73 6.79 13.31
C SER A 83 -6.44 5.58 13.90
N GLU A 84 -6.69 4.59 13.04
CA GLU A 84 -7.26 3.30 13.37
C GLU A 84 -6.27 2.16 13.10
N SER A 85 -6.56 0.95 13.52
CA SER A 85 -5.80 -0.21 13.06
C SER A 85 -5.95 -0.37 11.55
N PHE A 86 -5.00 -1.04 10.93
CA PHE A 86 -5.00 -1.24 9.49
C PHE A 86 -6.26 -1.96 9.01
N GLU A 87 -6.71 -2.93 9.80
CA GLU A 87 -7.89 -3.77 9.57
C GLU A 87 -9.22 -3.01 9.77
N ASP A 88 -9.22 -1.97 10.62
CA ASP A 88 -10.45 -1.23 10.98
C ASP A 88 -10.83 -0.12 10.00
N VAL A 89 -9.87 0.35 9.18
CA VAL A 89 -10.12 1.50 8.28
C VAL A 89 -11.27 1.22 7.31
N GLN A 90 -11.25 0.06 6.64
CA GLN A 90 -12.29 -0.28 5.67
C GLN A 90 -13.67 -0.49 6.30
N PRO A 91 -13.85 -1.26 7.38
CA PRO A 91 -15.15 -1.39 8.04
C PRO A 91 -15.73 -0.05 8.50
N LYS A 92 -14.91 0.84 9.08
CA LYS A 92 -15.34 2.16 9.52
C LYS A 92 -15.67 3.10 8.36
N ALA A 93 -14.91 3.04 7.26
CA ALA A 93 -15.24 3.75 6.03
C ALA A 93 -16.58 3.25 5.43
N SER A 94 -16.83 1.94 5.48
CA SER A 94 -18.12 1.34 5.06
C SER A 94 -19.29 1.83 5.89
N VAL A 95 -19.12 1.94 7.21
CA VAL A 95 -20.14 2.51 8.10
C VAL A 95 -20.44 3.96 7.70
N ALA A 96 -19.40 4.79 7.52
CA ALA A 96 -19.59 6.19 7.12
C ALA A 96 -20.29 6.31 5.75
N ALA A 97 -19.90 5.50 4.76
CA ALA A 97 -20.53 5.47 3.44
C ALA A 97 -22.02 5.10 3.51
N ASN A 98 -22.39 4.14 4.38
CA ASN A 98 -23.75 3.65 4.52
C ASN A 98 -24.65 4.61 5.32
N THR A 99 -24.09 5.23 6.38
CA THR A 99 -24.87 6.16 7.23
C THR A 99 -24.91 7.59 6.67
N GLY A 100 -24.01 7.93 5.72
CA GLY A 100 -23.88 9.29 5.21
C GLY A 100 -23.38 10.29 6.25
N SER A 101 -22.55 9.86 7.21
CA SER A 101 -22.07 10.69 8.32
C SER A 101 -20.77 10.18 8.95
N GLY A 102 -20.17 10.99 9.82
CA GLY A 102 -19.06 10.61 10.69
C GLY A 102 -17.67 10.95 10.14
N LEU A 103 -17.44 10.77 8.85
CA LEU A 103 -16.16 11.06 8.20
C LEU A 103 -16.37 11.98 7.00
N ASP A 104 -15.44 12.94 6.79
CA ASP A 104 -15.33 13.66 5.53
C ASP A 104 -14.41 12.94 4.56
N MET A 105 -13.32 12.35 5.10
CA MET A 105 -12.29 11.67 4.31
C MET A 105 -11.83 10.37 4.99
N ALA A 106 -11.45 9.39 4.17
CA ALA A 106 -10.79 8.17 4.62
C ALA A 106 -9.53 7.90 3.78
N TRP A 107 -8.46 7.50 4.45
CA TRP A 107 -7.19 7.15 3.82
C TRP A 107 -6.85 5.70 4.16
N GLY A 108 -7.04 4.82 3.20
CA GLY A 108 -6.97 3.38 3.37
C GLY A 108 -6.06 2.68 2.38
N LEU A 109 -6.34 1.40 2.15
CA LEU A 109 -5.57 0.53 1.28
C LEU A 109 -6.34 0.09 0.04
N HIS A 110 -5.57 -0.50 -0.89
CA HIS A 110 -6.07 -1.12 -2.11
C HIS A 110 -7.01 -0.19 -2.87
N THR A 111 -8.16 -0.70 -3.18
CA THR A 111 -9.21 -0.07 -3.98
C THR A 111 -10.33 0.53 -3.12
N LEU A 112 -10.02 1.00 -1.90
CA LEU A 112 -11.03 1.55 -0.98
C LEU A 112 -12.02 2.52 -1.65
N PRO A 113 -11.60 3.47 -2.52
CA PRO A 113 -12.55 4.35 -3.21
C PRO A 113 -13.54 3.61 -4.11
N GLN A 114 -13.12 2.50 -4.71
CA GLN A 114 -13.95 1.70 -5.62
C GLN A 114 -15.02 0.86 -4.91
N LEU A 115 -14.91 0.68 -3.57
CA LEU A 115 -15.99 0.06 -2.77
C LEU A 115 -17.23 0.95 -2.66
N PHE A 116 -17.09 2.25 -2.90
CA PHE A 116 -18.16 3.22 -2.65
C PHE A 116 -18.39 4.16 -3.85
N PRO A 117 -18.53 3.67 -5.09
CA PRO A 117 -18.47 4.50 -6.30
C PRO A 117 -19.54 5.60 -6.34
N THR A 118 -20.68 5.39 -5.68
CA THR A 118 -21.79 6.36 -5.60
C THR A 118 -21.78 7.22 -4.33
N LYS A 119 -20.84 6.98 -3.41
CA LYS A 119 -20.78 7.63 -2.08
C LYS A 119 -19.58 8.52 -1.90
N VAL A 120 -18.67 8.54 -2.88
CA VAL A 120 -17.46 9.36 -2.84
C VAL A 120 -17.56 10.57 -3.75
N LEU A 121 -16.85 11.62 -3.36
CA LEU A 121 -16.68 12.82 -4.14
C LEU A 121 -15.78 12.53 -5.35
N LYS A 122 -16.17 12.97 -6.53
CA LYS A 122 -15.32 12.87 -7.72
C LYS A 122 -14.14 13.83 -7.60
N MET A 123 -12.95 13.31 -7.81
CA MET A 123 -11.68 14.03 -7.63
C MET A 123 -10.96 14.29 -8.97
N ASN A 124 -11.68 14.30 -10.11
CA ASN A 124 -11.12 14.47 -11.44
C ASN A 124 -10.27 15.74 -11.56
N ASP A 125 -10.78 16.86 -11.07
CA ASP A 125 -10.10 18.16 -11.09
C ASP A 125 -8.78 18.15 -10.27
N VAL A 126 -8.76 17.46 -9.12
CA VAL A 126 -7.54 17.28 -8.30
C VAL A 126 -6.55 16.39 -9.01
N ALA A 127 -7.02 15.26 -9.57
CA ALA A 127 -6.17 14.32 -10.29
C ALA A 127 -5.55 14.95 -11.55
N ASP A 128 -6.33 15.73 -12.31
CA ASP A 128 -5.86 16.43 -13.50
C ASP A 128 -4.85 17.54 -13.16
N TYR A 129 -5.12 18.31 -12.09
CA TYR A 129 -4.19 19.33 -11.59
C TYR A 129 -2.84 18.73 -11.22
N LEU A 130 -2.84 17.71 -10.37
CA LEU A 130 -1.62 17.04 -9.90
C LEU A 130 -0.90 16.31 -11.04
N GLY A 131 -1.65 15.55 -11.85
CA GLY A 131 -1.10 14.83 -12.99
C GLY A 131 -0.42 15.75 -13.99
N LYS A 132 -1.05 16.87 -14.35
CA LYS A 132 -0.47 17.89 -15.24
C LYS A 132 0.79 18.53 -14.64
N LYS A 133 0.78 18.80 -13.35
CA LYS A 133 1.88 19.47 -12.65
C LYS A 133 3.09 18.55 -12.44
N TYR A 134 2.85 17.25 -12.20
CA TYR A 134 3.86 16.30 -11.78
C TYR A 134 4.11 15.14 -12.76
N GLY A 135 3.92 15.38 -14.05
CA GLY A 135 4.34 14.47 -15.12
C GLY A 135 3.43 13.26 -15.34
N GLY A 136 2.25 13.24 -14.75
CA GLY A 136 1.26 12.15 -14.84
C GLY A 136 1.36 11.13 -13.72
N TRP A 137 0.34 10.29 -13.64
CA TRP A 137 0.22 9.20 -12.71
C TRP A 137 0.87 7.92 -13.25
N THR A 138 1.30 7.03 -12.38
CA THR A 138 1.65 5.66 -12.79
C THR A 138 0.38 4.89 -13.18
N SER A 139 0.50 3.98 -14.16
CA SER A 139 -0.67 3.24 -14.67
C SER A 139 -1.37 2.39 -13.58
N ALA A 140 -0.60 1.80 -12.68
CA ALA A 140 -1.16 1.03 -11.58
C ALA A 140 -1.96 1.92 -10.63
N ALA A 141 -1.45 3.11 -10.30
CA ALA A 141 -2.13 4.09 -9.44
C ALA A 141 -3.47 4.55 -10.02
N GLU A 142 -3.52 4.84 -11.32
CA GLU A 142 -4.78 5.20 -11.99
C GLU A 142 -5.84 4.10 -11.84
N LYS A 143 -5.48 2.85 -12.10
CA LYS A 143 -6.40 1.71 -12.02
C LYS A 143 -6.98 1.48 -10.61
N THR A 144 -6.32 1.97 -9.58
CA THR A 144 -6.76 1.85 -8.19
C THR A 144 -7.87 2.83 -7.84
N CYS A 145 -7.85 4.04 -8.42
CA CYS A 145 -8.75 5.13 -8.04
C CYS A 145 -9.74 5.52 -9.12
N LYS A 146 -9.57 5.02 -10.35
CA LYS A 146 -10.51 5.31 -11.46
C LYS A 146 -11.55 4.23 -11.62
N GLN A 147 -12.76 4.66 -12.01
CA GLN A 147 -13.81 3.81 -12.56
C GLN A 147 -14.40 4.52 -13.79
N GLY A 148 -14.17 3.96 -14.97
CA GLY A 148 -14.45 4.67 -16.21
C GLY A 148 -13.61 5.95 -16.30
N ASN A 149 -14.29 7.09 -16.49
CA ASN A 149 -13.65 8.42 -16.55
C ASN A 149 -13.55 9.12 -15.19
N ASP A 150 -14.13 8.57 -14.13
CA ASP A 150 -14.21 9.21 -12.83
C ASP A 150 -13.07 8.79 -11.90
N TRP A 151 -12.41 9.75 -11.29
CA TRP A 151 -11.53 9.55 -10.18
C TRP A 151 -12.35 9.53 -8.86
N LEU A 152 -12.44 8.35 -8.25
CA LEU A 152 -13.18 8.12 -7.01
C LEU A 152 -12.38 8.45 -5.75
N GLY A 153 -11.11 8.77 -5.92
CA GLY A 153 -10.17 9.16 -4.89
C GLY A 153 -8.83 9.49 -5.53
N ILE A 154 -7.84 9.79 -4.72
CA ILE A 154 -6.47 10.10 -5.18
C ILE A 154 -5.51 9.04 -4.65
N PRO A 155 -4.72 8.37 -5.51
CA PRO A 155 -3.71 7.40 -5.10
C PRO A 155 -2.50 8.15 -4.55
N VAL A 156 -2.45 8.35 -3.23
CA VAL A 156 -1.38 9.14 -2.59
C VAL A 156 -0.03 8.44 -2.70
N ALA A 157 -0.03 7.13 -2.46
CA ALA A 157 1.19 6.33 -2.48
C ALA A 157 0.89 4.85 -2.77
N THR A 158 1.94 4.06 -2.86
CA THR A 158 1.91 2.59 -2.91
C THR A 158 2.89 2.06 -1.86
N ILE A 159 2.61 0.89 -1.29
CA ILE A 159 3.52 0.16 -0.39
C ILE A 159 4.12 -1.01 -1.18
N GLY A 160 5.43 -1.14 -1.17
CA GLY A 160 6.10 -2.32 -1.70
C GLY A 160 6.05 -3.46 -0.68
N GLY A 161 5.23 -4.46 -0.93
CA GLY A 161 5.18 -5.69 -0.12
C GLY A 161 6.17 -6.72 -0.65
N TYR A 162 7.47 -6.55 -0.37
CA TYR A 162 8.54 -7.41 -0.86
C TYR A 162 9.02 -8.39 0.22
N LEU A 163 10.03 -9.20 -0.11
CA LEU A 163 10.60 -10.13 0.84
C LEU A 163 11.59 -9.41 1.76
N THR A 164 11.37 -9.54 3.06
CA THR A 164 12.30 -9.10 4.11
C THR A 164 12.91 -10.34 4.73
N TYR A 165 14.25 -10.41 4.77
CA TYR A 165 14.96 -11.61 5.22
C TYR A 165 16.23 -11.29 5.98
N ARG A 166 16.70 -12.24 6.81
CA ARG A 166 18.02 -12.21 7.43
C ARG A 166 19.03 -12.83 6.49
N LYS A 167 19.99 -12.01 6.06
CA LYS A 167 21.04 -12.44 5.12
C LYS A 167 21.85 -13.60 5.67
N SER A 168 22.25 -13.55 6.92
CA SER A 168 23.01 -14.61 7.58
C SER A 168 22.31 -15.97 7.55
N ALA A 169 20.97 -15.98 7.73
CA ALA A 169 20.18 -17.23 7.66
C ALA A 169 20.09 -17.76 6.23
N VAL A 170 19.89 -16.88 5.25
CA VAL A 170 19.83 -17.24 3.82
C VAL A 170 21.20 -17.76 3.34
N ASP A 171 22.30 -17.11 3.74
CA ASP A 171 23.66 -17.59 3.44
C ASP A 171 23.94 -18.97 4.06
N LYS A 172 23.57 -19.15 5.32
CA LYS A 172 23.70 -20.46 6.03
C LYS A 172 22.86 -21.56 5.38
N ALA A 173 21.73 -21.20 4.78
CA ALA A 173 20.88 -22.13 4.04
C ALA A 173 21.47 -22.53 2.66
N GLY A 174 22.63 -22.00 2.29
CA GLY A 174 23.31 -22.29 1.01
C GLY A 174 23.01 -21.32 -0.13
N PHE A 175 22.32 -20.23 0.15
CA PHE A 175 21.88 -19.25 -0.87
C PHE A 175 22.66 -17.93 -0.74
N SER A 176 23.99 -17.98 -0.82
CA SER A 176 24.88 -16.83 -0.62
C SER A 176 24.66 -15.66 -1.62
N LYS A 177 23.99 -15.89 -2.73
CA LYS A 177 23.59 -14.86 -3.69
C LYS A 177 22.28 -14.13 -3.29
N GLY A 178 21.67 -14.48 -2.15
CA GLY A 178 20.41 -13.94 -1.69
C GLY A 178 19.21 -14.80 -2.10
N VAL A 179 18.01 -14.20 -2.07
CA VAL A 179 16.75 -14.90 -2.39
C VAL A 179 16.72 -15.26 -3.89
N PRO A 180 16.39 -16.52 -4.24
CA PRO A 180 16.26 -16.96 -5.64
C PRO A 180 15.17 -16.20 -6.40
N ALA A 181 15.36 -16.07 -7.73
CA ALA A 181 14.48 -15.29 -8.60
C ALA A 181 13.25 -16.06 -9.12
N ASP A 182 13.15 -17.36 -8.88
CA ASP A 182 12.04 -18.21 -9.36
C ASP A 182 11.39 -19.00 -8.22
N PHE A 183 10.13 -19.39 -8.41
CA PHE A 183 9.34 -20.11 -7.40
C PHE A 183 9.96 -21.47 -6.97
N PRO A 184 10.45 -22.34 -7.87
CA PRO A 184 11.04 -23.61 -7.46
C PRO A 184 12.25 -23.43 -6.53
N ALA A 185 13.22 -22.61 -6.91
CA ALA A 185 14.41 -22.36 -6.08
C ALA A 185 14.08 -21.62 -4.78
N TYR A 186 13.07 -20.76 -4.80
CA TYR A 186 12.57 -20.09 -3.58
C TYR A 186 11.94 -21.06 -2.58
N LEU A 187 11.19 -22.05 -3.06
CA LEU A 187 10.66 -23.10 -2.19
C LEU A 187 11.80 -23.92 -1.54
N GLU A 188 12.86 -24.23 -2.29
CA GLU A 188 14.04 -24.91 -1.74
C GLU A 188 14.75 -24.07 -0.68
N LEU A 189 14.88 -22.75 -0.87
CA LEU A 189 15.35 -21.83 0.17
C LEU A 189 14.49 -21.93 1.44
N CYS A 190 13.16 -21.86 1.33
CA CYS A 190 12.27 -21.93 2.48
C CYS A 190 12.35 -23.27 3.22
N LYS A 191 12.50 -24.40 2.49
CA LYS A 191 12.76 -25.72 3.07
C LYS A 191 14.09 -25.75 3.85
N ALA A 192 15.15 -25.21 3.27
CA ALA A 192 16.46 -25.14 3.90
C ALA A 192 16.46 -24.25 5.14
N LEU A 193 15.76 -23.11 5.09
CA LEU A 193 15.56 -22.24 6.26
C LEU A 193 14.86 -22.99 7.40
N LYS A 194 13.77 -23.72 7.11
CA LYS A 194 13.07 -24.54 8.12
C LYS A 194 13.97 -25.61 8.70
N ALA A 195 14.73 -26.32 7.88
CA ALA A 195 15.66 -27.37 8.32
C ALA A 195 16.76 -26.82 9.26
N ASN A 196 17.13 -25.54 9.08
CA ASN A 196 18.09 -24.84 9.93
C ASN A 196 17.47 -24.20 11.19
N ASN A 197 16.18 -24.42 11.49
CA ASN A 197 15.43 -23.75 12.55
C ASN A 197 15.39 -22.22 12.41
N THR A 198 15.39 -21.71 11.19
CA THR A 198 15.29 -20.30 10.83
C THR A 198 14.10 -20.07 9.89
N PRO A 199 12.86 -20.38 10.31
CA PRO A 199 11.71 -20.52 9.42
C PRO A 199 11.31 -19.20 8.75
N ALA A 200 10.66 -19.34 7.60
CA ALA A 200 9.85 -18.31 6.98
C ALA A 200 8.45 -18.24 7.64
N GLY A 201 7.69 -17.19 7.33
CA GLY A 201 6.29 -17.07 7.73
C GLY A 201 5.58 -15.93 7.03
N PHE A 202 4.36 -16.22 6.56
CA PHE A 202 3.50 -15.27 5.87
C PHE A 202 2.09 -15.37 6.45
N ALA A 203 1.41 -14.24 6.60
CA ALA A 203 0.07 -14.21 7.15
C ALA A 203 -0.92 -15.02 6.28
N LEU A 204 -1.68 -15.90 6.92
CA LEU A 204 -2.81 -16.64 6.33
C LEU A 204 -4.15 -16.29 7.02
N GLY A 205 -4.14 -15.39 8.01
CA GLY A 205 -5.34 -14.76 8.55
C GLY A 205 -5.81 -13.59 7.69
N HIS A 206 -6.84 -12.87 8.14
CA HIS A 206 -7.37 -11.69 7.44
C HIS A 206 -6.46 -10.46 7.61
N ALA A 207 -5.19 -10.58 7.26
CA ALA A 207 -4.26 -9.47 7.13
C ALA A 207 -4.53 -8.74 5.81
N THR A 208 -4.99 -7.50 5.91
CA THR A 208 -5.48 -6.71 4.76
C THR A 208 -4.40 -6.52 3.69
N GLY A 209 -3.18 -6.18 4.10
CA GLY A 209 -2.03 -6.01 3.23
C GLY A 209 -1.31 -7.33 2.98
N ASP A 210 -0.75 -7.92 4.03
CA ASP A 210 0.22 -9.01 3.94
C ASP A 210 -0.37 -10.29 3.36
N ALA A 211 -1.55 -10.73 3.84
CA ALA A 211 -2.15 -11.97 3.34
C ALA A 211 -2.58 -11.82 1.87
N ASN A 212 -3.29 -10.73 1.53
CA ASN A 212 -3.68 -10.48 0.15
C ASN A 212 -2.47 -10.39 -0.79
N ALA A 213 -1.37 -9.74 -0.36
CA ALA A 213 -0.20 -9.55 -1.21
C ALA A 213 0.40 -10.88 -1.68
N TRP A 214 0.73 -11.80 -0.75
CA TRP A 214 1.44 -13.00 -1.14
C TRP A 214 0.54 -14.06 -1.81
N VAL A 215 -0.73 -14.23 -1.37
CA VAL A 215 -1.60 -15.22 -2.00
C VAL A 215 -1.97 -14.82 -3.44
N HIS A 216 -2.18 -13.52 -3.72
CA HIS A 216 -2.42 -13.06 -5.08
C HIS A 216 -1.17 -13.17 -5.95
N ASN A 217 0.03 -12.89 -5.39
CA ASN A 217 1.28 -13.10 -6.12
C ASN A 217 1.46 -14.57 -6.53
N ILE A 218 1.18 -15.51 -5.64
CA ILE A 218 1.25 -16.94 -5.96
C ILE A 218 0.18 -17.35 -6.97
N LEU A 219 -1.06 -16.88 -6.79
CA LEU A 219 -2.18 -17.17 -7.70
C LEU A 219 -1.84 -16.71 -9.13
N TRP A 220 -1.54 -15.42 -9.29
CA TRP A 220 -1.25 -14.82 -10.60
C TRP A 220 0.08 -15.32 -11.19
N GLY A 221 1.05 -15.64 -10.32
CA GLY A 221 2.32 -16.27 -10.72
C GLY A 221 2.15 -17.64 -11.40
N HIS A 222 1.03 -18.32 -11.13
CA HIS A 222 0.62 -19.54 -11.82
C HIS A 222 -0.35 -19.32 -12.99
N ASN A 223 -0.54 -18.08 -13.46
CA ASN A 223 -1.54 -17.69 -14.47
C ASN A 223 -2.98 -17.99 -14.04
N ALA A 224 -3.26 -18.07 -12.75
CA ALA A 224 -4.59 -18.23 -12.21
C ALA A 224 -5.17 -16.87 -11.80
N TYR A 225 -6.45 -16.64 -12.07
CA TYR A 225 -7.12 -15.37 -11.81
C TYR A 225 -8.53 -15.61 -11.26
N THR A 226 -9.06 -14.64 -10.55
CA THR A 226 -10.44 -14.68 -10.05
C THR A 226 -11.45 -14.62 -11.20
N VAL A 227 -11.16 -13.75 -12.17
CA VAL A 227 -11.97 -13.53 -13.37
C VAL A 227 -11.08 -13.39 -14.61
N ASP A 228 -11.64 -13.58 -15.79
CA ASP A 228 -10.99 -13.26 -17.06
C ASP A 228 -11.18 -11.78 -17.44
N ALA A 229 -10.66 -11.38 -18.61
CA ALA A 229 -10.76 -10.00 -19.10
C ALA A 229 -12.20 -9.53 -19.41
N SER A 230 -13.16 -10.44 -19.44
CA SER A 230 -14.59 -10.15 -19.60
C SER A 230 -15.39 -10.21 -18.27
N ASP A 231 -14.66 -10.28 -17.14
CA ASP A 231 -15.21 -10.45 -15.80
C ASP A 231 -15.98 -11.76 -15.54
N LYS A 232 -15.77 -12.78 -16.37
CA LYS A 232 -16.27 -14.13 -16.12
C LYS A 232 -15.42 -14.80 -15.05
N VAL A 233 -16.05 -15.35 -14.02
CA VAL A 233 -15.37 -16.08 -12.93
C VAL A 233 -14.68 -17.33 -13.46
N ILE A 234 -13.36 -17.45 -13.23
CA ILE A 234 -12.50 -18.54 -13.70
C ILE A 234 -11.60 -19.13 -12.60
N ILE A 235 -11.81 -18.75 -11.33
CA ILE A 235 -10.97 -19.16 -10.21
C ILE A 235 -10.86 -20.68 -10.04
N ASN A 236 -11.89 -21.43 -10.42
CA ASN A 236 -11.92 -22.89 -10.32
C ASN A 236 -11.26 -23.51 -11.55
N SER A 237 -9.94 -23.52 -11.56
CA SER A 237 -9.12 -23.93 -12.69
C SER A 237 -7.95 -24.84 -12.27
N PRO A 238 -7.35 -25.61 -13.22
CA PRO A 238 -6.12 -26.35 -12.95
C PRO A 238 -4.95 -25.48 -12.52
N GLU A 239 -4.85 -24.26 -13.02
CA GLU A 239 -3.83 -23.28 -12.66
C GLU A 239 -3.98 -22.85 -11.20
N THR A 240 -5.20 -22.65 -10.74
CA THR A 240 -5.49 -22.36 -9.32
C THR A 240 -5.09 -23.54 -8.42
N MET A 241 -5.35 -24.78 -8.84
CA MET A 241 -4.90 -25.94 -8.08
C MET A 241 -3.38 -25.99 -7.94
N LYS A 242 -2.63 -25.73 -9.02
CA LYS A 242 -1.15 -25.65 -8.97
C LYS A 242 -0.68 -24.55 -8.03
N ALA A 243 -1.36 -23.39 -8.02
CA ALA A 243 -1.05 -22.30 -7.09
C ALA A 243 -1.29 -22.71 -5.64
N LEU A 244 -2.39 -23.42 -5.35
CA LEU A 244 -2.70 -23.94 -4.02
C LEU A 244 -1.67 -24.99 -3.57
N GLU A 245 -1.30 -25.94 -4.44
CA GLU A 245 -0.28 -26.96 -4.16
C GLU A 245 1.08 -26.33 -3.83
N TYR A 246 1.50 -25.33 -4.61
CA TYR A 246 2.73 -24.59 -4.35
C TYR A 246 2.65 -23.84 -3.01
N ALA A 247 1.55 -23.12 -2.76
CA ALA A 247 1.34 -22.40 -1.50
C ALA A 247 1.31 -23.34 -0.30
N LYS A 248 0.73 -24.52 -0.44
CA LYS A 248 0.76 -25.56 0.61
C LYS A 248 2.18 -26.00 0.92
N ALA A 249 2.97 -26.35 -0.11
CA ALA A 249 4.35 -26.73 0.05
C ALA A 249 5.19 -25.63 0.70
N LEU A 250 4.92 -24.36 0.34
CA LEU A 250 5.56 -23.21 0.94
C LEU A 250 5.12 -23.02 2.42
N SER A 251 3.82 -23.08 2.71
CA SER A 251 3.27 -22.91 4.06
C SER A 251 3.70 -24.01 5.03
N ASP A 252 4.01 -25.21 4.53
CA ASP A 252 4.57 -26.29 5.32
C ASP A 252 5.98 -25.98 5.85
N THR A 253 6.64 -24.94 5.29
CA THR A 253 7.93 -24.44 5.78
C THR A 253 7.80 -23.33 6.82
N PHE A 254 6.60 -22.81 7.07
CA PHE A 254 6.39 -21.64 7.91
C PHE A 254 6.48 -21.96 9.41
N ILE A 255 6.72 -20.88 10.17
CA ILE A 255 6.54 -20.88 11.62
C ILE A 255 5.06 -21.18 11.96
N PRO A 256 4.76 -21.89 13.07
CA PRO A 256 3.38 -22.13 13.48
C PRO A 256 2.59 -20.84 13.76
N GLY A 257 1.26 -20.90 13.63
CA GLY A 257 0.36 -19.82 14.04
C GLY A 257 0.05 -18.77 12.96
N VAL A 258 0.63 -18.87 11.77
CA VAL A 258 0.42 -17.90 10.66
C VAL A 258 -1.04 -17.73 10.21
N ALA A 259 -1.92 -18.71 10.49
CA ALA A 259 -3.34 -18.65 10.19
C ALA A 259 -4.12 -17.62 11.03
N SER A 260 -3.55 -17.15 12.14
CA SER A 260 -4.13 -16.10 12.98
C SER A 260 -3.41 -14.76 12.86
N TRP A 261 -2.44 -14.62 11.96
CA TRP A 261 -1.67 -13.40 11.81
C TRP A 261 -2.46 -12.29 11.14
N ASN A 262 -2.26 -11.08 11.64
CA ASN A 262 -2.65 -9.81 11.02
C ASN A 262 -1.40 -9.05 10.50
N ASP A 263 -1.59 -7.84 9.95
CA ASP A 263 -0.53 -7.04 9.33
C ASP A 263 0.60 -6.58 10.28
N SER A 264 0.50 -6.84 11.60
CA SER A 264 1.57 -6.54 12.57
C SER A 264 2.29 -7.77 13.10
N SER A 265 1.79 -8.98 12.80
CA SER A 265 2.27 -10.21 13.44
C SER A 265 3.66 -10.62 12.96
N ASN A 266 3.90 -10.54 11.64
CA ASN A 266 5.21 -10.80 11.04
C ASN A 266 6.30 -9.83 11.55
N ASN A 267 5.96 -8.54 11.73
CA ASN A 267 6.87 -7.56 12.31
C ASN A 267 7.33 -7.99 13.71
N LYS A 268 6.37 -8.39 14.57
CA LYS A 268 6.68 -8.84 15.93
C LYS A 268 7.56 -10.08 15.93
N ALA A 269 7.20 -11.11 15.14
CA ALA A 269 7.95 -12.36 15.05
C ALA A 269 9.37 -12.17 14.49
N PHE A 270 9.55 -11.26 13.50
CA PHE A 270 10.87 -10.98 12.95
C PHE A 270 11.74 -10.20 13.95
N LEU A 271 11.17 -9.19 14.60
CA LEU A 271 11.89 -8.34 15.57
C LEU A 271 12.21 -9.08 16.87
N SER A 272 11.43 -10.13 17.25
CA SER A 272 11.73 -11.02 18.38
C SER A 272 12.78 -12.08 18.07
N GLY A 273 13.09 -12.31 16.81
CA GLY A 273 14.08 -13.30 16.39
C GLY A 273 13.51 -14.70 16.08
N GLU A 274 12.20 -14.83 16.03
CA GLU A 274 11.51 -16.09 15.73
C GLU A 274 11.33 -16.33 14.23
N LEU A 275 11.33 -15.25 13.43
CA LEU A 275 11.09 -15.26 12.00
C LEU A 275 12.31 -14.75 11.23
N TYR A 276 12.65 -15.40 10.12
CA TYR A 276 13.85 -15.07 9.35
C TYR A 276 13.60 -14.66 7.90
N LEU A 277 12.41 -14.91 7.38
CA LEU A 277 11.96 -14.47 6.05
C LEU A 277 10.44 -14.26 6.05
N THR A 278 9.99 -13.13 5.55
CA THR A 278 8.57 -12.79 5.44
C THR A 278 8.31 -11.85 4.26
N SER A 279 7.03 -11.66 3.91
CA SER A 279 6.60 -10.53 3.06
C SER A 279 6.30 -9.33 3.94
N ASN A 280 6.87 -8.18 3.62
CA ASN A 280 6.61 -6.93 4.33
C ASN A 280 7.01 -5.73 3.47
N GLY A 281 6.54 -4.54 3.86
CA GLY A 281 7.18 -3.28 3.52
C GLY A 281 8.49 -3.11 4.30
N ILE A 282 9.04 -1.91 4.28
CA ILE A 282 10.32 -1.61 4.95
C ILE A 282 10.21 -1.50 6.48
N SER A 283 9.03 -1.59 7.05
CA SER A 283 8.74 -1.26 8.46
C SER A 283 9.57 -2.06 9.47
N ILE A 284 9.82 -3.34 9.21
CA ILE A 284 10.66 -4.20 10.05
C ILE A 284 12.10 -3.65 10.13
N TYR A 285 12.69 -3.34 8.98
CA TYR A 285 14.04 -2.79 8.90
C TYR A 285 14.15 -1.44 9.61
N VAL A 286 13.17 -0.55 9.37
CA VAL A 286 13.14 0.77 10.03
C VAL A 286 13.04 0.62 11.54
N ALA A 287 12.15 -0.24 12.03
CA ALA A 287 11.99 -0.49 13.47
C ALA A 287 13.27 -1.06 14.10
N ALA A 288 13.96 -1.98 13.42
CA ALA A 288 15.23 -2.51 13.89
C ALA A 288 16.34 -1.45 13.87
N LYS A 289 16.39 -0.59 12.83
CA LYS A 289 17.39 0.47 12.67
C LYS A 289 17.25 1.57 13.72
N ASP A 290 16.02 1.86 14.15
CA ASP A 290 15.72 2.91 15.15
C ASP A 290 15.89 2.40 16.59
N ASP A 291 15.94 1.09 16.82
CA ASP A 291 16.18 0.49 18.14
C ASP A 291 17.67 0.25 18.36
N PRO A 292 18.34 1.00 19.27
CA PRO A 292 19.76 0.81 19.55
C PRO A 292 20.16 -0.61 19.98
N THR A 293 19.19 -1.39 20.49
CA THR A 293 19.40 -2.79 20.93
C THR A 293 19.34 -3.80 19.80
N LYS A 294 18.91 -3.37 18.58
CA LYS A 294 18.69 -4.22 17.41
C LYS A 294 19.60 -3.88 16.22
N LYS A 295 20.74 -3.26 16.46
CA LYS A 295 21.68 -2.89 15.39
C LYS A 295 22.09 -4.07 14.52
N ASP A 296 22.47 -5.18 15.15
CA ASP A 296 22.90 -6.40 14.43
C ASP A 296 21.75 -6.97 13.57
N LEU A 297 20.51 -6.90 14.08
CA LEU A 297 19.34 -7.30 13.33
C LEU A 297 19.13 -6.38 12.10
N ALA A 298 19.26 -5.06 12.27
CA ALA A 298 19.12 -4.11 11.18
C ALA A 298 20.22 -4.31 10.11
N GLU A 299 21.45 -4.58 10.52
CA GLU A 299 22.55 -4.88 9.60
C GLU A 299 22.31 -6.16 8.81
N ASP A 300 21.78 -7.21 9.46
CA ASP A 300 21.46 -8.51 8.87
C ASP A 300 20.14 -8.53 8.07
N THR A 301 19.30 -7.49 8.19
CA THR A 301 18.03 -7.39 7.46
C THR A 301 18.26 -6.87 6.05
N TYR A 302 17.78 -7.63 5.06
CA TYR A 302 17.83 -7.30 3.63
C TYR A 302 16.44 -7.46 3.00
N HIS A 303 16.30 -6.92 1.79
CA HIS A 303 15.07 -6.99 1.02
C HIS A 303 15.33 -7.60 -0.36
N ALA A 304 14.34 -8.29 -0.89
CA ALA A 304 14.36 -8.83 -2.25
C ALA A 304 12.99 -8.69 -2.91
N LEU A 305 12.99 -8.55 -4.22
CA LEU A 305 11.77 -8.66 -5.02
C LEU A 305 11.20 -10.08 -4.88
N TRP A 306 9.89 -10.21 -5.09
CA TRP A 306 9.28 -11.52 -5.19
C TRP A 306 9.86 -12.32 -6.35
N PRO A 307 10.10 -13.63 -6.15
CA PRO A 307 10.43 -14.54 -7.24
C PRO A 307 9.32 -14.57 -8.30
N VAL A 308 9.72 -14.87 -9.52
CA VAL A 308 8.79 -14.98 -10.65
C VAL A 308 8.29 -16.43 -10.74
N GLY A 309 6.99 -16.59 -10.84
CA GLY A 309 6.34 -17.88 -11.04
C GLY A 309 6.28 -18.31 -12.51
N PRO A 310 5.56 -19.41 -12.81
CA PRO A 310 5.36 -19.90 -14.19
C PRO A 310 4.79 -18.88 -15.19
N ALA A 311 4.17 -17.80 -14.70
CA ALA A 311 3.72 -16.68 -15.54
C ALA A 311 4.87 -15.93 -16.25
N GLY A 312 6.13 -16.12 -15.83
CA GLY A 312 7.32 -15.54 -16.44
C GLY A 312 7.46 -14.03 -16.29
N LYS A 313 6.71 -13.42 -15.40
CA LYS A 313 6.69 -11.96 -15.14
C LYS A 313 6.33 -11.66 -13.70
N PRO A 314 6.64 -10.45 -13.18
CA PRO A 314 6.16 -10.00 -11.88
C PRO A 314 4.63 -10.01 -11.78
N THR A 315 4.13 -10.42 -10.61
CA THR A 315 2.69 -10.57 -10.34
C THR A 315 2.28 -10.04 -8.95
N GLU A 316 3.03 -9.06 -8.44
CA GLU A 316 2.78 -8.48 -7.13
C GLU A 316 1.43 -7.71 -7.12
N LEU A 317 0.64 -7.92 -6.08
CA LEU A 317 -0.57 -7.11 -5.85
C LEU A 317 -0.16 -5.70 -5.45
N GLN A 318 -0.77 -4.70 -6.09
CA GLN A 318 -0.57 -3.31 -5.71
C GLN A 318 -1.20 -3.02 -4.33
N LEU A 319 -0.35 -2.71 -3.36
CA LEU A 319 -0.78 -2.16 -2.08
C LEU A 319 -0.91 -0.63 -2.19
N ALA A 320 -1.90 -0.18 -2.95
CA ALA A 320 -2.14 1.24 -3.11
C ALA A 320 -2.67 1.86 -1.82
N VAL A 321 -2.37 3.14 -1.65
CA VAL A 321 -2.72 3.94 -0.48
C VAL A 321 -3.55 5.15 -0.93
N PRO A 322 -4.82 4.92 -1.30
CA PRO A 322 -5.70 5.99 -1.77
C PRO A 322 -6.32 6.77 -0.62
N ILE A 323 -6.55 8.06 -0.85
CA ILE A 323 -7.43 8.90 -0.05
C ILE A 323 -8.71 9.17 -0.82
N LEU A 324 -9.84 9.05 -0.15
CA LEU A 324 -11.15 9.42 -0.67
C LEU A 324 -11.79 10.51 0.20
N ALA A 325 -12.70 11.28 -0.39
CA ALA A 325 -13.64 12.14 0.33
C ALA A 325 -15.06 11.63 0.08
N PHE A 326 -15.91 11.66 1.10
CA PHE A 326 -17.31 11.27 0.95
C PHE A 326 -18.13 12.40 0.33
N ASN A 327 -19.11 12.08 -0.52
CA ASN A 327 -19.93 13.08 -1.22
C ASN A 327 -20.97 13.76 -0.31
N PHE A 328 -21.21 13.24 0.89
CA PHE A 328 -22.06 13.88 1.91
C PHE A 328 -21.33 14.93 2.76
N THR A 329 -20.01 15.12 2.57
CA THR A 329 -19.26 16.18 3.25
C THR A 329 -19.86 17.55 2.95
N LYS A 330 -19.86 18.41 3.95
CA LYS A 330 -20.26 19.82 3.81
C LYS A 330 -19.11 20.69 3.26
N TYR A 331 -17.91 20.11 3.13
CA TYR A 331 -16.67 20.83 2.85
C TYR A 331 -15.88 20.22 1.66
N PRO A 332 -16.52 20.06 0.48
CA PRO A 332 -15.90 19.40 -0.66
C PRO A 332 -14.64 20.12 -1.16
N ASN A 333 -14.61 21.47 -1.12
CA ASN A 333 -13.41 22.20 -1.53
C ASN A 333 -12.28 22.06 -0.50
N ALA A 334 -12.56 22.03 0.79
CA ALA A 334 -11.55 21.78 1.81
C ALA A 334 -10.93 20.38 1.66
N CYS A 335 -11.74 19.35 1.34
CA CYS A 335 -11.25 17.99 1.06
C CYS A 335 -10.33 17.97 -0.16
N LYS A 336 -10.73 18.61 -1.27
CA LYS A 336 -9.92 18.71 -2.49
C LYS A 336 -8.62 19.49 -2.26
N ALA A 337 -8.72 20.64 -1.58
CA ALA A 337 -7.58 21.47 -1.24
C ALA A 337 -6.58 20.70 -0.37
N PHE A 338 -7.04 20.02 0.68
CA PHE A 338 -6.17 19.23 1.55
C PHE A 338 -5.45 18.12 0.78
N THR A 339 -6.18 17.38 -0.05
CA THR A 339 -5.59 16.31 -0.88
C THR A 339 -4.53 16.86 -1.85
N ALA A 340 -4.81 17.95 -2.53
CA ALA A 340 -3.85 18.59 -3.42
C ALA A 340 -2.63 19.12 -2.66
N PHE A 341 -2.84 19.78 -1.53
CA PHE A 341 -1.78 20.32 -0.68
C PHE A 341 -0.80 19.24 -0.21
N MET A 342 -1.31 18.08 0.22
CA MET A 342 -0.47 16.95 0.65
C MET A 342 0.50 16.48 -0.44
N LEU A 343 0.07 16.50 -1.71
CA LEU A 343 0.84 16.01 -2.86
C LEU A 343 1.68 17.10 -3.54
N GLU A 344 1.68 18.32 -3.01
CA GLU A 344 2.63 19.33 -3.45
C GLU A 344 4.05 18.97 -3.04
N LYS A 345 5.03 19.27 -3.90
CA LYS A 345 6.42 18.83 -3.72
C LYS A 345 7.01 19.22 -2.36
N GLU A 346 6.72 20.42 -1.91
CA GLU A 346 7.20 20.98 -0.65
C GLU A 346 6.68 20.23 0.58
N ASN A 347 5.57 19.52 0.44
CA ASN A 347 4.96 18.68 1.46
C ASN A 347 5.28 17.20 1.24
N PHE A 348 5.21 16.76 -0.02
CA PHE A 348 5.31 15.35 -0.36
C PHE A 348 6.74 14.81 -0.22
N ASP A 349 7.77 15.55 -0.64
CA ASP A 349 9.17 15.15 -0.47
C ASP A 349 9.57 14.94 1.00
N PRO A 350 9.26 15.87 1.95
CA PRO A 350 9.50 15.65 3.37
C PRO A 350 8.73 14.44 3.93
N TRP A 351 7.50 14.26 3.49
CA TRP A 351 6.66 13.14 3.92
C TRP A 351 7.20 11.79 3.41
N LEU A 352 7.60 11.68 2.12
CA LEU A 352 8.27 10.50 1.58
C LEU A 352 9.58 10.20 2.32
N SER A 353 10.35 11.24 2.65
CA SER A 353 11.60 11.11 3.40
C SER A 353 11.33 10.59 4.81
N GLY A 354 10.28 11.08 5.48
CA GLY A 354 9.83 10.59 6.78
C GLY A 354 9.33 9.15 6.73
N ALA A 355 8.70 8.75 5.63
CA ALA A 355 8.26 7.38 5.39
C ALA A 355 9.43 6.41 5.11
N ARG A 356 10.65 6.92 4.83
CA ARG A 356 11.90 6.16 4.73
C ARG A 356 11.86 4.97 3.76
N GLY A 357 11.04 5.06 2.70
CA GLY A 357 10.85 4.00 1.71
C GLY A 357 9.67 3.04 2.01
N TYR A 358 8.93 3.26 3.12
CA TYR A 358 7.69 2.53 3.39
C TYR A 358 6.60 2.86 2.35
N LEU A 359 6.59 4.10 1.87
CA LEU A 359 5.65 4.59 0.88
C LEU A 359 6.40 4.97 -0.40
N THR A 360 5.89 4.54 -1.53
CA THR A 360 6.40 4.86 -2.86
C THR A 360 5.43 5.80 -3.56
N HIS A 361 5.95 6.77 -4.26
CA HIS A 361 5.16 7.76 -5.00
C HIS A 361 4.30 7.15 -6.12
N THR A 362 3.30 7.90 -6.54
CA THR A 362 2.37 7.54 -7.61
C THR A 362 2.37 8.55 -8.77
N LEU A 363 3.02 9.70 -8.58
CA LEU A 363 3.26 10.74 -9.58
C LEU A 363 4.70 10.63 -10.10
N LYS A 364 4.89 10.61 -11.41
CA LYS A 364 6.17 10.35 -12.09
C LYS A 364 7.29 11.33 -11.76
N ALA A 365 6.97 12.57 -11.41
CA ALA A 365 7.99 13.56 -11.02
C ALA A 365 8.79 13.17 -9.76
N TYR A 366 8.32 12.21 -8.97
CA TYR A 366 8.97 11.75 -7.74
C TYR A 366 9.84 10.50 -7.90
N ASP A 367 10.03 9.98 -9.12
CA ASP A 367 10.91 8.83 -9.42
C ASP A 367 12.34 9.04 -8.90
N ALA A 368 12.81 10.29 -8.91
CA ALA A 368 14.15 10.67 -8.45
C ALA A 368 14.20 11.16 -6.99
N ALA A 369 13.20 10.85 -6.16
CA ALA A 369 13.14 11.30 -4.78
C ALA A 369 14.38 10.87 -3.97
N ALA A 370 14.86 11.73 -3.08
CA ALA A 370 16.10 11.53 -2.32
C ALA A 370 16.06 10.29 -1.41
N VAL A 371 14.86 9.88 -0.97
CA VAL A 371 14.67 8.71 -0.08
C VAL A 371 15.25 7.42 -0.67
N TRP A 372 15.24 7.25 -1.99
CA TRP A 372 15.74 6.04 -2.67
C TRP A 372 17.27 5.95 -2.65
N LYS A 373 17.96 7.08 -2.49
CA LYS A 373 19.43 7.17 -2.41
C LYS A 373 19.94 7.25 -0.98
N ALA A 374 19.07 7.50 -0.01
CA ALA A 374 19.44 7.70 1.38
C ALA A 374 19.96 6.41 2.06
N ASP A 375 19.47 5.25 1.61
CA ASP A 375 19.88 3.94 2.10
C ASP A 375 19.78 2.92 0.97
N PRO A 376 20.86 2.20 0.60
CA PRO A 376 20.83 1.20 -0.46
C PRO A 376 19.80 0.09 -0.25
N LYS A 377 19.43 -0.21 1.01
CA LYS A 377 18.41 -1.21 1.34
C LYS A 377 16.98 -0.75 0.98
N ASN A 378 16.79 0.54 0.67
CA ASN A 378 15.51 1.11 0.25
C ASN A 378 15.26 0.96 -1.26
N GLU A 379 16.30 0.73 -2.06
CA GLU A 379 16.21 0.77 -3.53
C GLU A 379 15.12 -0.16 -4.08
N VAL A 380 15.01 -1.36 -3.54
CA VAL A 380 14.02 -2.35 -3.99
C VAL A 380 12.57 -1.80 -3.94
N PHE A 381 12.27 -0.91 -3.00
CA PHE A 381 10.93 -0.35 -2.81
C PHE A 381 10.59 0.76 -3.81
N SER A 382 11.59 1.37 -4.46
CA SER A 382 11.37 2.39 -5.49
C SER A 382 10.57 1.86 -6.69
N HIS A 383 10.64 0.55 -6.96
CA HIS A 383 9.98 -0.12 -8.08
C HIS A 383 8.54 -0.57 -7.80
N ALA A 384 8.01 -0.31 -6.61
CA ALA A 384 6.69 -0.83 -6.21
C ALA A 384 5.55 -0.41 -7.15
N SER A 385 5.61 0.82 -7.70
CA SER A 385 4.58 1.32 -8.62
C SER A 385 4.65 0.71 -10.02
N GLU A 386 5.82 0.19 -10.43
CA GLU A 386 6.05 -0.32 -11.79
C GLU A 386 5.68 -1.80 -11.92
N ARG A 387 5.93 -2.58 -10.86
CA ARG A 387 5.80 -4.04 -10.86
C ARG A 387 4.41 -4.53 -10.49
N ALA A 388 3.61 -3.67 -9.84
CA ALA A 388 2.35 -4.04 -9.24
C ALA A 388 1.20 -4.19 -10.24
N LEU A 389 0.36 -5.19 -10.01
CA LEU A 389 -0.90 -5.41 -10.70
C LEU A 389 -2.07 -4.86 -9.87
N PRO A 390 -3.13 -4.34 -10.51
CA PRO A 390 -4.32 -3.89 -9.79
C PRO A 390 -5.05 -5.07 -9.13
N ALA A 391 -5.89 -4.79 -8.14
CA ALA A 391 -6.69 -5.80 -7.43
C ALA A 391 -7.55 -6.69 -8.35
N SER A 392 -7.95 -6.18 -9.51
CA SER A 392 -8.68 -6.94 -10.53
C SER A 392 -7.82 -7.99 -11.28
N GLY A 393 -6.49 -7.96 -11.11
CA GLY A 393 -5.61 -8.77 -11.94
C GLY A 393 -5.75 -8.42 -13.42
N ILE A 394 -6.35 -9.33 -14.22
CA ILE A 394 -6.66 -9.13 -15.65
C ILE A 394 -8.10 -8.67 -15.91
N GLY A 395 -8.98 -8.72 -14.89
CA GLY A 395 -10.37 -8.26 -14.98
C GLY A 395 -10.51 -6.75 -14.91
N THR A 396 -11.75 -6.28 -14.93
CA THR A 396 -12.07 -4.86 -14.89
C THR A 396 -11.84 -4.27 -13.49
N PRO A 397 -11.03 -3.20 -13.32
CA PRO A 397 -10.95 -2.49 -12.06
C PRO A 397 -12.30 -1.85 -11.68
N GLY A 398 -12.69 -1.98 -10.41
CA GLY A 398 -13.95 -1.38 -9.91
C GLY A 398 -14.49 -2.08 -8.67
N GLU A 399 -15.75 -1.80 -8.34
CA GLU A 399 -16.43 -2.25 -7.12
C GLU A 399 -16.35 -3.76 -6.91
N LYS A 400 -16.56 -4.56 -7.98
CA LYS A 400 -16.56 -6.03 -7.88
C LYS A 400 -15.19 -6.58 -7.47
N ALA A 401 -14.11 -6.09 -8.10
CA ALA A 401 -12.75 -6.48 -7.75
C ALA A 401 -12.37 -6.00 -6.34
N ALA A 402 -12.77 -4.77 -5.98
CA ALA A 402 -12.57 -4.22 -4.65
C ALA A 402 -13.27 -5.06 -3.58
N THR A 403 -14.50 -5.47 -3.81
CA THR A 403 -15.27 -6.34 -2.91
C THR A 403 -14.61 -7.71 -2.75
N ALA A 404 -14.14 -8.33 -3.84
CA ALA A 404 -13.49 -9.64 -3.77
C ALA A 404 -12.22 -9.64 -2.90
N ILE A 405 -11.43 -8.56 -2.95
CA ILE A 405 -10.26 -8.36 -2.06
C ILE A 405 -10.72 -8.12 -0.61
N ALA A 406 -11.71 -7.25 -0.43
CA ALA A 406 -12.22 -6.82 0.87
C ALA A 406 -12.84 -7.97 1.67
N ASP A 407 -13.49 -8.91 0.97
CA ASP A 407 -14.11 -10.11 1.55
C ASP A 407 -13.10 -11.27 1.73
N PHE A 408 -11.81 -11.05 1.48
CA PHE A 408 -10.73 -12.03 1.65
C PHE A 408 -10.94 -13.36 0.90
N ILE A 409 -11.69 -13.38 -0.20
CA ILE A 409 -12.10 -14.63 -0.88
C ILE A 409 -10.91 -15.50 -1.28
N VAL A 410 -9.86 -14.89 -1.84
CA VAL A 410 -8.64 -15.62 -2.24
C VAL A 410 -7.85 -16.05 -1.01
N VAL A 411 -7.73 -15.19 0.01
CA VAL A 411 -7.05 -15.52 1.26
C VAL A 411 -7.69 -16.74 1.93
N ASP A 412 -9.01 -16.75 2.04
CA ASP A 412 -9.75 -17.87 2.66
C ASP A 412 -9.58 -19.17 1.87
N MET A 413 -9.56 -19.10 0.55
CA MET A 413 -9.32 -20.28 -0.31
C MET A 413 -7.92 -20.87 -0.02
N PHE A 414 -6.88 -20.03 0.03
CA PHE A 414 -5.52 -20.47 0.33
C PHE A 414 -5.40 -20.95 1.77
N ALA A 415 -5.92 -20.22 2.75
CA ALA A 415 -5.88 -20.58 4.16
C ALA A 415 -6.53 -21.93 4.42
N ASN A 416 -7.74 -22.18 3.89
CA ASN A 416 -8.46 -23.43 4.03
C ASN A 416 -7.65 -24.61 3.47
N TYR A 417 -7.02 -24.45 2.32
CA TYR A 417 -6.21 -25.50 1.71
C TYR A 417 -4.87 -25.71 2.44
N CYS A 418 -4.14 -24.64 2.72
CA CYS A 418 -2.83 -24.69 3.37
C CYS A 418 -2.90 -25.29 4.80
N THR A 419 -3.96 -24.99 5.54
CA THR A 419 -4.18 -25.57 6.89
C THR A 419 -4.77 -26.99 6.86
N GLY A 420 -5.19 -27.50 5.70
CA GLY A 420 -5.87 -28.79 5.58
C GLY A 420 -7.32 -28.78 6.06
N ALA A 421 -7.90 -27.60 6.31
CA ALA A 421 -9.31 -27.46 6.69
C ALA A 421 -10.25 -27.92 5.56
N LYS A 422 -9.83 -27.74 4.29
CA LYS A 422 -10.56 -28.18 3.10
C LYS A 422 -9.59 -28.72 2.04
N ASP A 423 -10.07 -29.66 1.24
CA ASP A 423 -9.36 -30.04 0.01
C ASP A 423 -9.46 -28.92 -1.05
N GLY A 424 -8.54 -28.96 -2.03
CA GLY A 424 -8.45 -27.90 -3.03
C GLY A 424 -9.72 -27.74 -3.89
N LYS A 425 -10.40 -28.85 -4.22
CA LYS A 425 -11.66 -28.80 -5.00
C LYS A 425 -12.75 -28.07 -4.23
N THR A 426 -12.89 -28.35 -2.95
CA THR A 426 -13.87 -27.72 -2.05
C THR A 426 -13.54 -26.23 -1.86
N ALA A 427 -12.27 -25.90 -1.59
CA ALA A 427 -11.82 -24.51 -1.41
C ALA A 427 -12.06 -23.64 -2.66
N MET A 428 -11.70 -24.15 -3.85
CA MET A 428 -11.94 -23.47 -5.13
C MET A 428 -13.43 -23.31 -5.45
N ALA A 429 -14.26 -24.34 -5.18
CA ALA A 429 -15.70 -24.27 -5.43
C ALA A 429 -16.39 -23.23 -4.53
N GLU A 430 -15.95 -23.06 -3.29
CA GLU A 430 -16.46 -22.03 -2.40
C GLU A 430 -16.06 -20.62 -2.85
N ALA A 431 -14.81 -20.42 -3.22
CA ALA A 431 -14.33 -19.15 -3.77
C ALA A 431 -15.10 -18.78 -5.05
N GLU A 432 -15.29 -19.74 -5.95
CA GLU A 432 -16.09 -19.57 -7.18
C GLU A 432 -17.51 -19.14 -6.87
N ARG A 433 -18.16 -19.78 -5.91
CA ARG A 433 -19.54 -19.45 -5.51
C ARG A 433 -19.65 -18.03 -4.96
N GLN A 434 -18.67 -17.60 -4.15
CA GLN A 434 -18.63 -16.24 -3.60
C GLN A 434 -18.41 -15.22 -4.71
N LEU A 435 -17.42 -15.43 -5.58
CA LEU A 435 -17.13 -14.56 -6.71
C LEU A 435 -18.32 -14.44 -7.66
N LYS A 436 -19.02 -15.53 -7.95
CA LYS A 436 -20.25 -15.51 -8.79
C LYS A 436 -21.38 -14.68 -8.20
N ARG A 437 -21.41 -14.43 -6.89
CA ARG A 437 -22.37 -13.49 -6.26
C ARG A 437 -21.98 -12.03 -6.50
N ILE A 438 -20.68 -11.74 -6.52
CA ILE A 438 -20.14 -10.40 -6.73
C ILE A 438 -20.19 -10.01 -8.21
N TYR A 439 -19.85 -10.95 -9.10
CA TYR A 439 -19.72 -10.71 -10.55
C TYR A 439 -21.00 -11.00 -11.36
N ARG A 440 -22.14 -10.99 -10.68
CA ARG A 440 -23.47 -11.09 -11.31
C ARG A 440 -23.76 -9.95 -12.28
#